data_67b6b5400f8a59f60e25849490e19748
#
_entry.id   67b6b5400f8a59f60e25849490e19748
#
_cell.length_a   1.000
_cell.length_b   1.000
_cell.length_c   1.000
_cell.angle_alpha   90.00
_cell.angle_beta   90.00
_cell.angle_gamma   90.00
#
_symmetry.space_group_name_H-M   'P 1'
#
loop_
_entity.id
_entity.type
_entity.pdbx_description
1 polymer ?
#
loop_
_entity_poly.entity_id
_entity_poly.type
_entity_poly.pdbx_seq_one_letter_code
_entity_poly.pdbx_strand_id
1 'polypeptide(L)'
;MPKAPKTSPQKVRSTVRSRAALDLRAQGFSYSDIADRLGIGRSTAHRYVTQELAYLAQECREEAVHVRDLELQRLDDLYLIAYRAIIDGYDLPAIDRCLRIMERRAKLLGLDAAQKVDVQGLMEIHFDKEDEDL
;
A
#
# COMPACT_ATOMS: atom_id res chain seq x y z
N MET A 1 9.71 17.89 -28.79
CA MET A 1 8.35 17.91 -28.16
C MET A 1 7.82 16.49 -28.11
N PRO A 2 7.64 15.88 -26.95
CA PRO A 2 7.01 14.57 -26.88
C PRO A 2 5.52 14.70 -27.28
N LYS A 3 5.11 13.93 -28.29
CA LYS A 3 3.72 13.84 -28.71
C LYS A 3 2.89 13.26 -27.58
N ALA A 4 1.87 13.99 -27.11
CA ALA A 4 0.88 13.48 -26.19
C ALA A 4 0.26 12.18 -26.75
N PRO A 5 0.06 11.14 -25.92
CA PRO A 5 -0.55 9.90 -26.37
C PRO A 5 -1.96 10.17 -26.85
N LYS A 6 -2.23 9.90 -28.13
CA LYS A 6 -3.57 9.99 -28.71
C LYS A 6 -4.44 8.92 -28.06
N THR A 7 -5.19 9.28 -27.03
CA THR A 7 -6.17 8.39 -26.43
C THR A 7 -7.31 8.17 -27.44
N SER A 8 -7.48 6.93 -27.91
CA SER A 8 -8.53 6.63 -28.88
C SER A 8 -9.91 6.83 -28.25
N PRO A 9 -10.94 7.28 -29.02
CA PRO A 9 -12.31 7.46 -28.54
C PRO A 9 -12.89 6.20 -27.88
N GLN A 10 -12.44 5.02 -28.32
CA GLN A 10 -12.85 3.72 -27.82
C GLN A 10 -12.29 3.46 -26.40
N LYS A 11 -11.05 3.88 -26.14
CA LYS A 11 -10.43 3.76 -24.82
C LYS A 11 -11.08 4.70 -23.81
N VAL A 12 -11.45 5.91 -24.21
CA VAL A 12 -12.19 6.86 -23.36
C VAL A 12 -13.56 6.31 -22.99
N ARG A 13 -14.29 5.74 -23.95
CA ARG A 13 -15.61 5.13 -23.71
C ARG A 13 -15.53 3.93 -22.77
N SER A 14 -14.50 3.10 -22.87
CA SER A 14 -14.32 1.97 -21.95
C SER A 14 -13.98 2.43 -20.53
N THR A 15 -13.19 3.48 -20.37
CA THR A 15 -12.84 4.05 -19.06
C THR A 15 -14.07 4.66 -18.37
N VAL A 16 -14.91 5.38 -19.09
CA VAL A 16 -16.17 5.94 -18.56
C VAL A 16 -17.12 4.83 -18.10
N ARG A 17 -17.22 3.75 -18.89
CA ARG A 17 -18.06 2.60 -18.54
C ARG A 17 -17.51 1.79 -17.35
N SER A 18 -16.19 1.65 -17.22
CA SER A 18 -15.59 0.94 -16.08
C SER A 18 -15.83 1.70 -14.77
N ARG A 19 -15.73 3.03 -14.80
CA ARG A 19 -16.02 3.86 -13.64
C ARG A 19 -17.51 3.80 -13.25
N ALA A 20 -18.40 3.90 -14.23
CA ALA A 20 -19.84 3.74 -14.00
C ALA A 20 -20.20 2.35 -13.44
N ALA A 21 -19.53 1.29 -13.90
CA ALA A 21 -19.70 -0.05 -13.35
C ALA A 21 -19.27 -0.13 -11.88
N LEU A 22 -18.16 0.49 -11.51
CA LEU A 22 -17.70 0.54 -10.12
C LEU A 22 -18.68 1.33 -9.22
N ASP A 23 -19.18 2.47 -9.68
CA ASP A 23 -20.16 3.28 -8.95
C ASP A 23 -21.45 2.50 -8.68
N LEU A 24 -21.96 1.77 -9.68
CA LEU A 24 -23.12 0.90 -9.50
C LEU A 24 -22.84 -0.24 -8.52
N ARG A 25 -21.62 -0.82 -8.56
CA ARG A 25 -21.23 -1.87 -7.61
C ARG A 25 -21.15 -1.34 -6.18
N ALA A 26 -20.64 -0.14 -5.97
CA ALA A 26 -20.61 0.53 -4.68
C ALA A 26 -22.01 0.79 -4.11
N GLN A 27 -23.00 1.00 -4.98
CA GLN A 27 -24.40 1.13 -4.60
C GLN A 27 -25.09 -0.21 -4.30
N GLY A 28 -24.39 -1.35 -4.43
CA GLY A 28 -24.88 -2.67 -4.08
C GLY A 28 -25.50 -3.47 -5.25
N PHE A 29 -25.46 -2.98 -6.48
CA PHE A 29 -25.98 -3.70 -7.63
C PHE A 29 -25.19 -4.96 -7.95
N SER A 30 -25.89 -6.03 -8.36
CA SER A 30 -25.25 -7.26 -8.84
C SER A 30 -24.56 -7.04 -10.20
N TYR A 31 -23.62 -7.92 -10.56
CA TYR A 31 -22.98 -7.84 -11.88
C TYR A 31 -23.99 -8.02 -13.04
N SER A 32 -25.07 -8.76 -12.83
CA SER A 32 -26.13 -8.89 -13.82
C SER A 32 -26.89 -7.58 -14.00
N ASP A 33 -27.25 -6.91 -12.91
CA ASP A 33 -27.91 -5.61 -12.95
C ASP A 33 -27.04 -4.53 -13.58
N ILE A 34 -25.74 -4.54 -13.29
CA ILE A 34 -24.76 -3.63 -13.90
C ILE A 34 -24.66 -3.88 -15.40
N ALA A 35 -24.61 -5.14 -15.82
CA ALA A 35 -24.56 -5.53 -17.21
C ALA A 35 -25.78 -5.02 -17.98
N ASP A 36 -26.97 -5.23 -17.43
CA ASP A 36 -28.24 -4.78 -18.03
C ASP A 36 -28.30 -3.24 -18.14
N ARG A 37 -27.90 -2.52 -17.08
CA ARG A 37 -27.94 -1.05 -17.06
C ARG A 37 -26.94 -0.41 -18.02
N LEU A 38 -25.77 -1.01 -18.20
CA LEU A 38 -24.70 -0.49 -19.06
C LEU A 38 -24.73 -1.06 -20.48
N GLY A 39 -25.62 -2.01 -20.76
CA GLY A 39 -25.72 -2.67 -22.07
C GLY A 39 -24.45 -3.47 -22.42
N ILE A 40 -23.88 -4.18 -21.44
CA ILE A 40 -22.66 -4.99 -21.58
C ILE A 40 -22.90 -6.42 -21.06
N GLY A 41 -21.97 -7.33 -21.33
CA GLY A 41 -22.03 -8.67 -20.78
C GLY A 41 -21.67 -8.69 -19.28
N ARG A 42 -22.18 -9.68 -18.51
CA ARG A 42 -21.89 -9.85 -17.08
C ARG A 42 -20.39 -10.01 -16.81
N SER A 43 -19.68 -10.79 -17.63
CA SER A 43 -18.23 -10.96 -17.53
C SER A 43 -17.47 -9.65 -17.78
N THR A 44 -17.96 -8.82 -18.68
CA THR A 44 -17.41 -7.48 -18.95
C THR A 44 -17.65 -6.55 -17.78
N ALA A 45 -18.82 -6.59 -17.15
CA ALA A 45 -19.14 -5.83 -15.95
C ALA A 45 -18.18 -6.20 -14.79
N HIS A 46 -17.97 -7.48 -14.54
CA HIS A 46 -17.01 -7.96 -13.56
C HIS A 46 -15.58 -7.49 -13.86
N ARG A 47 -15.15 -7.62 -15.11
CA ARG A 47 -13.81 -7.16 -15.52
C ARG A 47 -13.63 -5.66 -15.33
N TYR A 48 -14.62 -4.84 -15.68
CA TYR A 48 -14.56 -3.40 -15.51
C TYR A 48 -14.40 -2.99 -14.04
N VAL A 49 -15.20 -3.57 -13.15
CA VAL A 49 -15.10 -3.30 -11.71
C VAL A 49 -13.73 -3.73 -11.16
N THR A 50 -13.25 -4.90 -11.53
CA THR A 50 -11.95 -5.42 -11.06
C THR A 50 -10.79 -4.56 -11.56
N GLN A 51 -10.81 -4.13 -12.81
CA GLN A 51 -9.78 -3.25 -13.37
C GLN A 51 -9.77 -1.87 -12.68
N GLU A 52 -10.93 -1.29 -12.43
CA GLU A 52 -11.03 0.01 -11.78
C GLU A 52 -10.57 -0.05 -10.32
N LEU A 53 -10.92 -1.12 -9.59
CA LEU A 53 -10.43 -1.34 -8.24
C LEU A 53 -8.90 -1.51 -8.20
N ALA A 54 -8.32 -2.23 -9.15
CA ALA A 54 -6.87 -2.40 -9.26
C ALA A 54 -6.16 -1.06 -9.55
N TYR A 55 -6.74 -0.24 -10.40
CA TYR A 55 -6.23 1.10 -10.71
C TYR A 55 -6.23 2.00 -9.47
N LEU A 56 -7.36 2.08 -8.74
CA LEU A 56 -7.46 2.86 -7.50
C LEU A 56 -6.50 2.36 -6.42
N ALA A 57 -6.35 1.04 -6.28
CA ALA A 57 -5.40 0.47 -5.34
C ALA A 57 -3.94 0.81 -5.69
N GLN A 58 -3.62 0.96 -6.97
CA GLN A 58 -2.31 1.41 -7.42
C GLN A 58 -2.07 2.90 -7.12
N GLU A 59 -3.05 3.76 -7.43
CA GLU A 59 -2.97 5.19 -7.09
C GLU A 59 -2.76 5.40 -5.59
N CYS A 60 -3.54 4.72 -4.74
CA CYS A 60 -3.37 4.81 -3.28
C CYS A 60 -1.99 4.36 -2.81
N ARG A 61 -1.39 3.33 -3.44
CA ARG A 61 -0.03 2.90 -3.11
C ARG A 61 1.01 3.94 -3.49
N GLU A 62 0.88 4.55 -4.65
CA GLU A 62 1.80 5.59 -5.12
C GLU A 62 1.74 6.83 -4.22
N GLU A 63 0.55 7.26 -3.82
CA GLU A 63 0.37 8.34 -2.86
C GLU A 63 0.98 8.01 -1.49
N ALA A 64 0.77 6.79 -0.98
CA ALA A 64 1.34 6.35 0.29
C ALA A 64 2.88 6.32 0.26
N VAL A 65 3.48 5.92 -0.85
CA VAL A 65 4.94 5.98 -1.06
C VAL A 65 5.42 7.42 -1.02
N HIS A 66 4.73 8.31 -1.74
CA HIS A 66 5.10 9.72 -1.78
C HIS A 66 5.03 10.40 -0.41
N VAL A 67 3.98 10.13 0.36
CA VAL A 67 3.83 10.63 1.74
C VAL A 67 4.96 10.09 2.63
N ARG A 68 5.29 8.81 2.52
CA ARG A 68 6.39 8.19 3.27
C ARG A 68 7.72 8.87 2.96
N ASP A 69 8.01 9.12 1.70
CA ASP A 69 9.26 9.76 1.28
C ASP A 69 9.37 11.19 1.83
N LEU A 70 8.26 11.94 1.83
CA LEU A 70 8.19 13.27 2.42
C LEU A 70 8.43 13.23 3.95
N GLU A 71 7.85 12.26 4.66
CA GLU A 71 8.09 12.09 6.09
C GLU A 71 9.55 11.71 6.40
N LEU A 72 10.17 10.87 5.57
CA LEU A 72 11.60 10.55 5.71
C LEU A 72 12.48 11.79 5.55
N GLN A 73 12.19 12.63 4.56
CA GLN A 73 12.91 13.88 4.35
C GLN A 73 12.78 14.82 5.56
N ARG A 74 11.58 14.98 6.11
CA ARG A 74 11.35 15.78 7.32
C ARG A 74 12.13 15.24 8.54
N LEU A 75 12.21 13.93 8.69
CA LEU A 75 13.01 13.31 9.76
C LEU A 75 14.51 13.54 9.55
N ASP A 76 15.00 13.52 8.32
CA ASP A 76 16.39 13.81 8.00
C ASP A 76 16.76 15.26 8.33
N ASP A 77 15.89 16.22 8.04
CA ASP A 77 16.07 17.62 8.39
C ASP A 77 16.13 17.82 9.91
N LEU A 78 15.20 17.20 10.64
CA LEU A 78 15.17 17.26 12.11
C LEU A 78 16.40 16.58 12.74
N TYR A 79 16.83 15.44 12.19
CA TYR A 79 18.03 14.76 12.63
C TYR A 79 19.27 15.64 12.50
N LEU A 80 19.42 16.32 11.37
CA LEU A 80 20.55 17.23 11.13
C LEU A 80 20.62 18.35 12.17
N ILE A 81 19.46 18.94 12.51
CA ILE A 81 19.36 19.99 13.53
C ILE A 81 19.77 19.45 14.90
N ALA A 82 19.21 18.30 15.30
CA ALA A 82 19.53 17.68 16.57
C ALA A 82 21.00 17.25 16.68
N TYR A 83 21.55 16.70 15.60
CA TYR A 83 22.95 16.29 15.53
C TYR A 83 23.93 17.48 15.67
N ARG A 84 23.61 18.60 15.01
CA ARG A 84 24.41 19.84 15.17
C ARG A 84 24.39 20.36 16.61
N ALA A 85 23.26 20.29 17.30
CA ALA A 85 23.18 20.67 18.69
C ALA A 85 24.10 19.85 19.60
N ILE A 86 24.31 18.56 19.27
CA ILE A 86 25.27 17.70 19.97
C ILE A 86 26.72 18.14 19.71
N ILE A 87 27.05 18.36 18.44
CA ILE A 87 28.44 18.66 18.03
C ILE A 87 28.86 20.06 18.48
N ASP A 88 28.01 21.06 18.25
CA ASP A 88 28.34 22.47 18.49
C ASP A 88 28.05 22.92 19.91
N GLY A 89 27.03 22.35 20.56
CA GLY A 89 26.52 22.80 21.86
C GLY A 89 26.71 21.83 23.01
N TYR A 90 27.26 20.64 22.80
CA TYR A 90 27.34 19.57 23.81
C TYR A 90 25.97 19.28 24.48
N ASP A 91 24.88 19.39 23.70
CA ASP A 91 23.53 19.17 24.19
C ASP A 91 23.27 17.66 24.32
N LEU A 92 23.50 17.09 25.50
CA LEU A 92 23.24 15.68 25.79
C LEU A 92 21.77 15.26 25.57
N PRO A 93 20.75 16.06 25.95
CA PRO A 93 19.37 15.78 25.59
C PRO A 93 19.09 15.66 24.09
N ALA A 94 19.92 16.25 23.23
CA ALA A 94 19.79 16.12 21.78
C ALA A 94 20.13 14.71 21.30
N ILE A 95 20.90 13.93 22.06
CA ILE A 95 21.18 12.52 21.76
C ILE A 95 19.89 11.71 21.79
N ASP A 96 19.06 11.88 22.80
CA ASP A 96 17.77 11.18 22.90
C ASP A 96 16.84 11.56 21.74
N ARG A 97 16.86 12.82 21.31
CA ARG A 97 16.09 13.29 20.14
C ARG A 97 16.57 12.61 18.86
N CYS A 98 17.89 12.50 18.66
CA CYS A 98 18.46 11.77 17.53
C CYS A 98 18.03 10.31 17.53
N LEU A 99 18.11 9.61 18.66
CA LEU A 99 17.69 8.21 18.79
C LEU A 99 16.21 8.03 18.47
N ARG A 100 15.32 8.90 18.96
CA ARG A 100 13.89 8.87 18.64
C ARG A 100 13.60 9.10 17.16
N ILE A 101 14.34 9.99 16.52
CA ILE A 101 14.22 10.23 15.08
C ILE A 101 14.65 8.97 14.30
N MET A 102 15.78 8.34 14.70
CA MET A 102 16.25 7.10 14.08
C MET A 102 15.24 5.96 14.25
N GLU A 103 14.63 5.79 15.43
CA GLU A 103 13.58 4.81 15.68
C GLU A 103 12.35 5.06 14.78
N ARG A 104 11.91 6.31 14.70
CA ARG A 104 10.78 6.67 13.82
C ARG A 104 11.09 6.38 12.36
N ARG A 105 12.30 6.70 11.91
CA ARG A 105 12.78 6.41 10.56
C ARG A 105 12.79 4.90 10.29
N ALA A 106 13.31 4.10 11.23
CA ALA A 106 13.34 2.65 11.11
C ALA A 106 11.93 2.06 10.95
N LYS A 107 10.95 2.56 11.72
CA LYS A 107 9.54 2.16 11.61
C LYS A 107 8.93 2.49 10.24
N LEU A 108 9.18 3.69 9.71
CA LEU A 108 8.70 4.09 8.38
C LEU A 108 9.31 3.25 7.26
N LEU A 109 10.56 2.82 7.41
CA LEU A 109 11.26 1.96 6.47
C LEU A 109 10.94 0.47 6.66
N GLY A 110 10.24 0.11 7.73
CA GLY A 110 9.92 -1.28 8.05
C GLY A 110 11.12 -2.11 8.52
N LEU A 111 12.19 -1.47 9.02
CA LEU A 111 13.39 -2.15 9.49
C LEU A 111 13.15 -2.90 10.81
N ASP A 112 12.17 -2.44 11.60
CA ASP A 112 11.76 -3.07 12.86
C ASP A 112 10.63 -4.10 12.66
N ALA A 113 10.24 -4.37 11.43
CA ALA A 113 9.24 -5.41 11.17
C ALA A 113 9.80 -6.72 11.69
N ALA A 114 9.18 -7.27 12.75
CA ALA A 114 9.45 -8.61 13.22
C ALA A 114 9.36 -9.56 12.00
N GLN A 115 10.41 -10.31 11.75
CA GLN A 115 10.32 -11.39 10.77
C GLN A 115 9.12 -12.24 11.20
N LYS A 116 8.11 -12.34 10.34
CA LYS A 116 7.04 -13.31 10.53
C LYS A 116 7.72 -14.67 10.47
N VAL A 117 8.10 -15.18 11.62
CA VAL A 117 8.49 -16.59 11.75
C VAL A 117 7.22 -17.36 11.45
N ASP A 118 7.24 -18.11 10.38
CA ASP A 118 6.13 -19.00 9.99
C ASP A 118 6.06 -20.12 11.01
N VAL A 119 5.27 -19.89 12.07
CA VAL A 119 5.09 -20.81 13.19
C VAL A 119 4.35 -22.09 12.73
N GLN A 120 3.73 -22.07 11.55
CA GLN A 120 3.04 -23.24 11.01
C GLN A 120 4.00 -24.40 10.73
N GLY A 121 5.22 -24.13 10.24
CA GLY A 121 6.24 -25.17 10.04
C GLY A 121 6.84 -25.74 11.32
N LEU A 122 6.75 -25.03 12.45
CA LEU A 122 7.28 -25.49 13.74
C LEU A 122 6.26 -26.34 14.53
N MET A 123 4.97 -26.21 14.26
CA MET A 123 3.93 -27.03 14.93
C MET A 123 3.82 -28.44 14.32
N GLU A 124 4.18 -28.65 13.06
CA GLU A 124 4.15 -30.01 12.45
C GLU A 124 5.26 -30.94 12.95
N ILE A 125 6.32 -30.43 13.57
CA ILE A 125 7.45 -31.22 14.04
C ILE A 125 7.22 -31.84 15.43
N HIS A 126 6.19 -31.41 16.17
CA HIS A 126 5.97 -31.83 17.56
C HIS A 126 4.90 -32.91 17.77
N PHE A 127 4.32 -33.47 16.72
CA PHE A 127 3.36 -34.57 16.79
C PHE A 127 3.87 -35.87 16.17
N ASP A 128 5.16 -36.14 16.21
CA ASP A 128 5.69 -37.45 15.88
C ASP A 128 5.85 -38.31 17.15
N LYS A 129 4.85 -39.16 17.36
CA LYS A 129 4.98 -40.57 17.77
C LYS A 129 5.91 -40.93 18.93
N GLU A 130 5.63 -40.48 20.13
CA GLU A 130 6.18 -41.15 21.32
C GLU A 130 5.18 -41.55 22.40
N ASP A 131 3.86 -41.37 22.18
CA ASP A 131 2.84 -41.69 23.19
C ASP A 131 1.93 -42.89 22.82
N GLU A 132 2.32 -43.76 21.91
CA GLU A 132 1.56 -44.99 21.64
C GLU A 132 2.09 -46.26 22.32
N ASP A 133 3.10 -46.18 23.19
CA ASP A 133 3.64 -47.33 23.93
C ASP A 133 3.73 -47.09 25.44
N LEU A 134 2.58 -46.76 26.04
CA LEU A 134 2.40 -46.91 27.51
C LEU A 134 1.04 -47.51 27.83
#